data_7f5cff80f24e43ac0cdfa63a1ff02439
#
_entry.id   7f5cff80f24e43ac0cdfa63a1ff02439
#
_cell.length_a   1.000
_cell.length_b   1.000
_cell.length_c   1.000
_cell.angle_alpha   90.00
_cell.angle_beta   90.00
_cell.angle_gamma   90.00
#
_symmetry.space_group_name_H-M   'P 1'
#
loop_
_entity.id
_entity.type
_entity.pdbx_description
1 polymer ?
#
loop_
_entity_poly.entity_id
_entity_poly.type
_entity_poly.pdbx_seq_one_letter_code
_entity_poly.pdbx_strand_id
1 'polypeptide(L)'
;MTAERGAEDRAPELVPLNAIFATDFVQILVPVTTANTMAEVAAAVAHHVEGKRVRALPYEKVVIYQGERLSADITVAAAGIKPLDPVTVEYDIPEQS
;
A
#
# COMPACT_ATOMS: atom_id res chain seq x y z
N MET A 1 -31.41 -11.14 -0.28
CA MET A 1 -30.38 -10.78 -0.06
C MET A 1 -30.35 -9.90 0.83
N THR A 2 -29.48 -9.58 1.08
CA THR A 2 -29.53 -8.89 2.08
C THR A 2 -28.37 -8.09 2.23
N ALA A 3 -28.59 -7.07 2.82
CA ALA A 3 -27.57 -6.15 3.00
C ALA A 3 -26.47 -6.69 3.76
N GLU A 4 -26.74 -7.70 4.46
CA GLU A 4 -25.70 -8.13 5.25
C GLU A 4 -24.68 -8.83 4.53
N ARG A 5 -24.85 -9.13 3.32
CA ARG A 5 -23.77 -9.65 2.65
C ARG A 5 -22.64 -8.69 2.63
N GLY A 6 -22.97 -7.50 2.86
CA GLY A 6 -21.98 -6.56 3.22
C GLY A 6 -20.78 -6.50 2.34
N ALA A 7 -19.66 -6.45 2.97
CA ALA A 7 -18.43 -6.17 2.26
C ALA A 7 -18.07 -7.23 1.25
N GLU A 8 -18.46 -8.46 1.47
CA GLU A 8 -18.08 -9.48 0.56
C GLU A 8 -18.75 -9.38 -0.76
N ASP A 9 -19.92 -8.80 -0.79
CA ASP A 9 -20.64 -8.69 -2.02
C ASP A 9 -20.49 -7.35 -2.65
N ARG A 10 -19.78 -6.46 -2.03
CA ARG A 10 -19.65 -5.14 -2.50
C ARG A 10 -18.52 -5.05 -3.46
N ALA A 11 -18.66 -4.34 -4.54
CA ALA A 11 -17.56 -4.10 -5.43
C ALA A 11 -16.48 -3.34 -4.68
N PRO A 12 -15.21 -3.61 -4.98
CA PRO A 12 -14.15 -2.85 -4.36
C PRO A 12 -14.29 -1.37 -4.67
N GLU A 13 -14.01 -0.54 -3.68
CA GLU A 13 -14.12 0.90 -3.85
C GLU A 13 -12.74 1.49 -4.04
N LEU A 14 -12.67 2.51 -4.87
CA LEU A 14 -11.41 3.18 -5.15
C LEU A 14 -10.96 3.95 -3.92
N VAL A 15 -9.69 3.78 -3.57
CA VAL A 15 -9.10 4.47 -2.43
C VAL A 15 -7.77 5.05 -2.91
N PRO A 16 -7.77 6.29 -3.38
CA PRO A 16 -6.50 6.91 -3.76
C PRO A 16 -5.69 7.21 -2.51
N LEU A 17 -4.42 6.91 -2.53
CA LEU A 17 -3.54 7.09 -1.39
C LEU A 17 -2.46 8.10 -1.70
N ASN A 18 -2.05 8.86 -0.70
CA ASN A 18 -0.88 9.71 -0.80
C ASN A 18 0.30 8.88 -0.35
N ALA A 19 1.10 8.42 -1.29
CA ALA A 19 2.14 7.45 -0.98
C ALA A 19 3.52 8.05 -1.16
N ILE A 20 4.43 7.69 -0.28
CA ILE A 20 5.83 8.06 -0.39
C ILE A 20 6.64 6.78 -0.38
N PHE A 21 7.53 6.63 -1.36
CA PHE A 21 8.48 5.55 -1.32
C PHE A 21 9.68 6.09 -0.57
N ALA A 22 10.09 5.39 0.48
CA ALA A 22 11.00 5.98 1.48
C ALA A 22 12.30 6.50 0.88
N THR A 23 12.80 5.87 -0.18
CA THR A 23 14.06 6.30 -0.76
C THR A 23 13.87 7.41 -1.78
N ASP A 24 12.62 7.77 -2.10
CA ASP A 24 12.37 8.80 -3.11
C ASP A 24 11.92 10.11 -2.49
N PHE A 25 11.14 10.04 -1.42
CA PHE A 25 10.66 11.22 -0.72
C PHE A 25 9.71 12.09 -1.53
N VAL A 26 9.22 11.59 -2.66
CA VAL A 26 8.24 12.32 -3.45
C VAL A 26 6.89 11.68 -3.20
N GLN A 27 5.93 12.51 -2.85
CA GLN A 27 4.58 12.03 -2.60
C GLN A 27 3.86 11.84 -3.91
N ILE A 28 3.26 10.68 -4.10
CA ILE A 28 2.50 10.41 -5.32
C ILE A 28 1.11 9.94 -4.93
N LEU A 29 0.17 10.18 -5.82
CA LEU A 29 -1.19 9.72 -5.62
C LEU A 29 -1.34 8.39 -6.33
N VAL A 30 -1.64 7.34 -5.58
CA VAL A 30 -1.70 6.00 -6.13
C VAL A 30 -3.11 5.46 -5.96
N PRO A 31 -3.79 5.09 -7.04
CA PRO A 31 -5.12 4.53 -6.93
C PRO A 31 -5.04 3.05 -6.55
N VAL A 32 -5.68 2.69 -5.45
CA VAL A 32 -5.84 1.30 -5.05
C VAL A 32 -7.30 1.10 -4.70
N THR A 33 -7.68 -0.10 -4.33
CA THR A 33 -9.05 -0.39 -3.95
C THR A 33 -9.08 -1.00 -2.57
N THR A 34 -10.27 -1.06 -1.99
CA THR A 34 -10.44 -1.65 -0.67
C THR A 34 -10.04 -3.12 -0.63
N ALA A 35 -10.04 -3.79 -1.78
CA ALA A 35 -9.69 -5.21 -1.84
C ALA A 35 -8.21 -5.46 -2.03
N ASN A 36 -7.42 -4.42 -2.29
CA ASN A 36 -5.98 -4.62 -2.47
C ASN A 36 -5.32 -4.95 -1.13
N THR A 37 -4.38 -5.88 -1.17
CA THR A 37 -3.59 -6.18 0.03
C THR A 37 -2.44 -5.21 0.13
N MET A 38 -1.78 -5.21 1.28
CA MET A 38 -0.64 -4.33 1.47
C MET A 38 0.48 -4.69 0.50
N ALA A 39 0.64 -5.98 0.17
CA ALA A 39 1.62 -6.37 -0.84
C ALA A 39 1.29 -5.72 -2.18
N GLU A 40 0.01 -5.68 -2.53
CA GLU A 40 -0.40 -5.06 -3.79
C GLU A 40 -0.26 -3.55 -3.75
N VAL A 41 -0.53 -2.95 -2.60
CA VAL A 41 -0.34 -1.51 -2.44
C VAL A 41 1.14 -1.17 -2.62
N ALA A 42 2.02 -1.94 -1.97
CA ALA A 42 3.45 -1.69 -2.08
C ALA A 42 3.92 -1.85 -3.53
N ALA A 43 3.40 -2.86 -4.22
CA ALA A 43 3.76 -3.07 -5.63
C ALA A 43 3.29 -1.91 -6.49
N ALA A 44 2.10 -1.39 -6.23
CA ALA A 44 1.58 -0.28 -7.01
C ALA A 44 2.42 0.97 -6.81
N VAL A 45 2.82 1.25 -5.56
CA VAL A 45 3.66 2.41 -5.30
C VAL A 45 5.01 2.23 -5.96
N ALA A 46 5.59 1.04 -5.84
CA ALA A 46 6.90 0.78 -6.42
C ALA A 46 6.86 0.90 -7.94
N HIS A 47 5.76 0.49 -8.54
CA HIS A 47 5.63 0.59 -10.00
C HIS A 47 5.82 2.03 -10.48
N HIS A 48 5.43 2.99 -9.69
CA HIS A 48 5.54 4.39 -10.09
C HIS A 48 6.94 4.95 -9.90
N VAL A 49 7.79 4.33 -9.09
CA VAL A 49 9.09 4.92 -8.77
C VAL A 49 10.26 4.05 -9.17
N GLU A 50 10.13 2.72 -9.08
CA GLU A 50 11.26 1.84 -9.35
C GLU A 50 11.57 1.85 -10.84
N GLY A 51 12.85 1.86 -11.15
CA GLY A 51 13.27 1.86 -12.54
C GLY A 51 13.14 3.21 -13.21
N LYS A 52 12.48 4.16 -12.54
CA LYS A 52 12.30 5.50 -13.09
C LYS A 52 13.03 6.49 -12.25
N ARG A 53 12.73 6.53 -10.97
CA ARG A 53 13.31 7.49 -10.06
C ARG A 53 14.20 6.82 -9.03
N VAL A 54 13.96 5.55 -8.77
CA VAL A 54 14.65 4.80 -7.75
C VAL A 54 15.04 3.47 -8.33
N ARG A 55 16.25 3.00 -8.03
CA ARG A 55 16.67 1.69 -8.47
C ARG A 55 15.88 0.63 -7.71
N ALA A 56 15.37 -0.35 -8.42
CA ALA A 56 14.69 -1.46 -7.77
C ALA A 56 15.72 -2.33 -7.05
N LEU A 57 15.41 -2.70 -5.81
CA LEU A 57 16.27 -3.56 -5.01
C LEU A 57 15.58 -4.91 -4.83
N PRO A 58 16.36 -5.96 -4.58
CA PRO A 58 15.80 -7.32 -4.49
C PRO A 58 15.22 -7.64 -3.11
N TYR A 59 14.62 -6.68 -2.45
CA TYR A 59 14.02 -6.87 -1.14
C TYR A 59 12.52 -6.72 -1.24
N GLU A 60 11.81 -7.34 -0.32
CA GLU A 60 10.38 -7.14 -0.25
C GLU A 60 10.09 -5.75 0.25
N LYS A 61 8.89 -5.33 0.00
CA LYS A 61 8.47 -3.99 0.39
C LYS A 61 7.40 -4.10 1.47
N VAL A 62 7.37 -3.12 2.35
CA VAL A 62 6.41 -3.11 3.44
C VAL A 62 5.72 -1.76 3.43
N VAL A 63 4.42 -1.77 3.76
CA VAL A 63 3.63 -0.55 3.89
C VAL A 63 3.61 -0.15 5.36
N ILE A 64 3.89 1.12 5.61
CA ILE A 64 3.82 1.68 6.94
C ILE A 64 2.68 2.68 6.95
N TYR A 65 1.75 2.49 7.87
CA TYR A 65 0.58 3.33 7.99
C TYR A 65 0.43 3.74 9.45
N GLN A 66 0.43 5.02 9.68
CA GLN A 66 0.32 5.57 11.03
C GLN A 66 1.40 5.01 11.95
N GLY A 67 2.58 4.87 11.40
CA GLY A 67 3.73 4.44 12.19
C GLY A 67 3.86 2.96 12.38
N GLU A 68 2.95 2.16 11.80
CA GLU A 68 2.99 0.72 11.98
C GLU A 68 3.24 0.01 10.68
N ARG A 69 4.05 -1.04 10.74
CA ARG A 69 4.33 -1.88 9.59
C ARG A 69 3.18 -2.87 9.45
N LEU A 70 2.55 -2.90 8.30
CA LEU A 70 1.38 -3.73 8.10
C LEU A 70 1.75 -5.03 7.39
N SER A 71 1.07 -6.11 7.78
CA SER A 71 1.28 -7.39 7.14
C SER A 71 0.90 -7.34 5.67
N ALA A 72 1.63 -8.09 4.86
CA ALA A 72 1.46 -8.05 3.42
C ALA A 72 0.07 -8.50 2.98
N ASP A 73 -0.58 -9.34 3.76
CA ASP A 73 -1.87 -9.90 3.37
C ASP A 73 -3.07 -9.16 3.91
N ILE A 74 -2.87 -8.06 4.63
CA ILE A 74 -3.98 -7.25 5.11
C ILE A 74 -4.47 -6.39 3.96
N THR A 75 -5.79 -6.29 3.80
CA THR A 75 -6.36 -5.45 2.75
C THR A 75 -6.45 -4.00 3.21
N VAL A 76 -6.63 -3.12 2.24
CA VAL A 76 -6.84 -1.70 2.53
C VAL A 76 -8.03 -1.54 3.47
N ALA A 77 -9.12 -2.27 3.19
CA ALA A 77 -10.30 -2.17 4.05
C ALA A 77 -10.00 -2.65 5.46
N ALA A 78 -9.30 -3.77 5.60
CA ALA A 78 -9.01 -4.31 6.93
C ALA A 78 -8.06 -3.42 7.70
N ALA A 79 -7.17 -2.73 7.02
CA ALA A 79 -6.24 -1.81 7.67
C ALA A 79 -6.90 -0.52 8.09
N GLY A 80 -8.07 -0.24 7.56
CA GLY A 80 -8.76 1.02 7.89
C GLY A 80 -8.21 2.22 7.16
N ILE A 81 -7.50 2.02 6.08
CA ILE A 81 -6.92 3.11 5.31
C ILE A 81 -8.03 3.79 4.53
N LYS A 82 -8.06 5.10 4.57
CA LYS A 82 -9.11 5.88 3.92
C LYS A 82 -8.54 6.65 2.74
N PRO A 83 -9.42 7.14 1.85
CA PRO A 83 -8.94 7.92 0.71
C PRO A 83 -8.05 9.08 1.13
N LEU A 84 -6.97 9.26 0.40
CA LEU A 84 -6.01 10.32 0.59
C LEU A 84 -5.17 10.19 1.86
N ASP A 85 -5.31 9.08 2.58
CA ASP A 85 -4.45 8.85 3.75
C ASP A 85 -3.00 8.69 3.29
N PRO A 86 -2.06 9.17 4.09
CA PRO A 86 -0.65 9.00 3.75
C PRO A 86 -0.16 7.60 4.13
N VAL A 87 0.60 6.99 3.26
CA VAL A 87 1.28 5.73 3.55
C VAL A 87 2.71 5.84 3.08
N THR A 88 3.59 5.09 3.71
CA THR A 88 4.98 5.01 3.30
C THR A 88 5.27 3.59 2.89
N VAL A 89 6.02 3.42 1.81
CA VAL A 89 6.48 2.11 1.38
C VAL A 89 7.99 2.11 1.46
N GLU A 90 8.55 1.10 2.10
CA GLU A 90 10.01 0.99 2.14
C GLU A 90 10.41 -0.46 1.95
N TYR A 91 11.68 -0.67 1.63
CA TYR A 91 12.19 -2.02 1.50
C TYR A 91 12.33 -2.62 2.89
N ASP A 92 11.95 -3.88 2.97
CA ASP A 92 12.09 -4.62 4.22
C ASP A 92 13.45 -5.32 4.18
N ILE A 93 14.48 -4.60 4.53
CA ILE A 93 15.84 -5.10 4.43
C ILE A 93 16.15 -5.93 5.66
N PRO A 94 16.68 -7.14 5.48
CA PRO A 94 16.98 -7.96 6.64
C PRO A 94 17.96 -7.27 7.58
N GLU A 95 17.86 -7.67 8.84
CA GLU A 95 18.68 -7.08 9.87
C GLU A 95 20.13 -7.21 9.51
N GLN A 96 20.82 -6.11 9.64
CA GLN A 96 22.19 -6.13 9.24
C GLN A 96 23.10 -6.46 10.35
N SER A 97 22.71 -6.25 11.51
CA SER A 97 23.60 -6.37 12.63
C SER A 97 24.22 -7.68 12.79
#